data_b2b0356a7b05adcf99d18c22603c4ee5
#
_entry.id   b2b0356a7b05adcf99d18c22603c4ee5
#
_cell.length_a   1.000
_cell.length_b   1.000
_cell.length_c   1.000
_cell.angle_alpha   90.00
_cell.angle_beta   90.00
_cell.angle_gamma   90.00
#
_symmetry.space_group_name_H-M   'P 1'
#
loop_
_entity.id
_entity.type
_entity.pdbx_description
1 polymer ?
#
loop_
_entity_poly.entity_id
_entity_poly.type
_entity_poly.pdbx_seq_one_letter_code
_entity_poly.pdbx_strand_id
1 'polypeptide(L)'
;RTSDPGDVVSRLIAYTLFTLAKERRGALVVFPGRETIQEWVSGGYPLDARPSIPLLRSIFDPHSPGHDGALIVEKGRFTRLGVRLPVRSMG
;
A
#
# COMPACT_ATOMS: atom_id res chain seq x y z
N ARG A 1 14.62 -12.15 20.88
CA ARG A 1 14.53 -12.31 19.45
C ARG A 1 14.15 -11.02 18.77
N THR A 2 14.90 -10.65 17.79
CA THR A 2 14.69 -9.39 17.09
C THR A 2 13.72 -9.56 15.92
N SER A 3 12.78 -8.67 15.79
CA SER A 3 11.89 -8.67 14.64
C SER A 3 12.66 -8.19 13.42
N ASP A 4 12.42 -8.84 12.31
CA ASP A 4 12.97 -8.39 11.08
C ASP A 4 12.25 -7.11 10.59
N PRO A 5 12.91 -6.25 9.85
CA PRO A 5 12.29 -5.01 9.37
C PRO A 5 11.00 -5.23 8.59
N GLY A 6 10.89 -6.34 7.86
CA GLY A 6 9.68 -6.66 7.15
C GLY A 6 8.50 -6.90 8.07
N ASP A 7 8.73 -7.53 9.21
CA ASP A 7 7.68 -7.78 10.21
C ASP A 7 7.20 -6.47 10.83
N VAL A 8 8.11 -5.55 11.09
CA VAL A 8 7.74 -4.25 11.64
C VAL A 8 6.85 -3.49 10.67
N VAL A 9 7.21 -3.49 9.39
CA VAL A 9 6.43 -2.82 8.36
C VAL A 9 5.06 -3.47 8.22
N SER A 10 5.01 -4.80 8.20
CA SER A 10 3.74 -5.52 8.09
C SER A 10 2.81 -5.22 9.25
N ARG A 11 3.35 -5.17 10.48
CA ARG A 11 2.53 -4.86 11.65
C ARG A 11 2.00 -3.44 11.62
N LEU A 12 2.85 -2.50 11.21
CA LEU A 12 2.46 -1.11 11.08
C LEU A 12 1.30 -0.97 10.08
N ILE A 13 1.43 -1.63 8.94
CA ILE A 13 0.41 -1.59 7.91
C ILE A 13 -0.88 -2.23 8.41
N ALA A 14 -0.78 -3.41 9.01
CA ALA A 14 -1.97 -4.11 9.52
C ALA A 14 -2.71 -3.27 10.55
N TYR A 15 -1.99 -2.67 11.48
CA TYR A 15 -2.59 -1.83 12.50
C TYR A 15 -3.30 -0.63 11.86
N THR A 16 -2.63 0.02 10.90
CA THR A 16 -3.20 1.20 10.26
C THR A 16 -4.43 0.85 9.43
N LEU A 17 -4.38 -0.27 8.69
CA LEU A 17 -5.54 -0.71 7.94
C LEU A 17 -6.72 -1.01 8.84
N PHE A 18 -6.46 -1.58 10.00
CA PHE A 18 -7.52 -1.85 10.98
C PHE A 18 -8.17 -0.54 11.46
N THR A 19 -7.34 0.47 11.76
CA THR A 19 -7.88 1.76 12.21
C THR A 19 -8.64 2.47 11.09
N LEU A 20 -8.15 2.38 9.85
CA LEU A 20 -8.86 2.98 8.72
C LEU A 20 -10.20 2.28 8.50
N ALA A 21 -10.24 0.97 8.64
CA ALA A 21 -11.49 0.23 8.49
C ALA A 21 -12.52 0.65 9.53
N LYS A 22 -12.09 0.91 10.75
CA LYS A 22 -12.99 1.40 11.80
C LYS A 22 -13.55 2.77 11.46
N GLU A 23 -12.81 3.56 10.69
CA GLU A 23 -13.25 4.87 10.22
C GLU A 23 -14.01 4.78 8.90
N ARG A 24 -14.24 3.57 8.41
CA ARG A 24 -14.93 3.30 7.14
C ARG A 24 -14.20 3.90 5.94
N ARG A 25 -12.87 3.91 6.01
CA ARG A 25 -12.04 4.40 4.91
C ARG A 25 -11.45 3.21 4.18
N GLY A 26 -11.53 3.22 2.87
CA GLY A 26 -10.98 2.16 2.06
C GLY A 26 -9.47 2.27 1.93
N ALA A 27 -8.79 1.14 1.81
CA ALA A 27 -7.35 1.11 1.60
C ALA A 27 -6.99 -0.22 0.96
N LEU A 28 -6.00 -0.19 0.07
CA LEU A 28 -5.50 -1.39 -0.59
C LEU A 28 -4.00 -1.34 -0.64
N VAL A 29 -3.34 -2.34 -0.09
CA VAL A 29 -1.89 -2.42 -0.05
C VAL A 29 -1.46 -3.73 -0.70
N VAL A 30 -0.46 -3.65 -1.57
CA VAL A 30 0.04 -4.81 -2.30
C VAL A 30 1.52 -5.02 -1.99
N PHE A 31 1.86 -6.26 -1.68
CA PHE A 31 3.23 -6.67 -1.47
C PHE A 31 3.60 -7.61 -2.63
N PRO A 32 4.27 -7.11 -3.66
CA PRO A 32 4.52 -7.95 -4.85
C PRO A 32 5.45 -9.12 -4.61
N GLY A 33 6.29 -9.03 -3.59
CA GLY A 33 7.27 -10.08 -3.35
C GLY A 33 8.31 -10.07 -4.46
N ARG A 34 8.43 -11.21 -5.14
CA ARG A 34 9.39 -11.36 -6.23
C ARG A 34 8.79 -11.11 -7.61
N GLU A 35 7.52 -10.80 -7.66
CA GLU A 35 6.84 -10.58 -8.92
C GLU A 35 7.27 -9.27 -9.56
N THR A 36 7.30 -9.23 -10.87
CA THR A 36 7.53 -7.99 -11.59
C THR A 36 6.22 -7.26 -11.72
N ILE A 37 6.01 -6.32 -10.84
CA ILE A 37 4.71 -5.69 -10.71
C ILE A 37 4.36 -4.83 -11.93
N GLN A 38 5.37 -4.30 -12.62
CA GLN A 38 5.14 -3.44 -13.77
C GLN A 38 4.38 -4.13 -14.90
N GLU A 39 4.37 -5.44 -14.89
CA GLU A 39 3.71 -6.20 -15.96
C GLU A 39 2.20 -6.23 -15.81
N TRP A 40 1.68 -5.93 -14.63
CA TRP A 40 0.25 -6.09 -14.39
C TRP A 40 -0.38 -4.98 -13.57
N VAL A 41 0.34 -3.87 -13.43
CA VAL A 41 -0.23 -2.68 -12.80
C VAL A 41 -0.03 -1.50 -13.73
N SER A 42 -0.81 -0.47 -13.57
CA SER A 42 -0.68 0.72 -14.38
C SER A 42 -0.90 1.97 -13.54
N GLY A 43 -0.32 3.04 -14.01
CA GLY A 43 -0.50 4.35 -13.40
C GLY A 43 0.14 4.47 -12.05
N GLY A 44 -0.38 5.38 -11.28
CA GLY A 44 0.12 5.66 -9.96
C GLY A 44 1.26 6.64 -9.98
N TYR A 45 1.75 6.93 -8.77
CA TYR A 45 2.82 7.91 -8.57
C TYR A 45 3.99 7.22 -7.92
N PRO A 46 5.21 7.40 -8.44
CA PRO A 46 6.38 6.81 -7.80
C PRO A 46 6.61 7.45 -6.43
N LEU A 47 7.15 6.64 -5.54
CA LEU A 47 7.37 7.04 -4.17
C LEU A 47 8.59 6.29 -3.70
N ASP A 48 9.33 6.85 -2.79
CA ASP A 48 10.43 6.13 -2.15
C ASP A 48 10.45 6.61 -0.72
N ALA A 49 9.60 6.02 0.08
CA ALA A 49 9.36 6.54 1.42
C ALA A 49 9.48 5.44 2.46
N ARG A 50 9.97 5.85 3.61
CA ARG A 50 9.99 4.99 4.78
C ARG A 50 8.56 4.86 5.31
N PRO A 51 8.12 3.64 5.57
CA PRO A 51 6.78 3.43 6.11
C PRO A 51 6.58 4.11 7.45
N SER A 52 5.42 4.73 7.60
CA SER A 52 5.01 5.28 8.89
C SER A 52 3.49 5.34 8.92
N ILE A 53 2.94 5.34 10.11
CA ILE A 53 1.50 5.43 10.28
C ILE A 53 0.95 6.74 9.71
N PRO A 54 1.54 7.90 10.04
CA PRO A 54 1.02 9.15 9.47
C PRO A 54 1.06 9.20 7.95
N LEU A 55 2.12 8.67 7.35
CA LEU A 55 2.22 8.66 5.90
C LEU A 55 1.16 7.75 5.29
N LEU A 56 0.99 6.55 5.85
CA LEU A 56 0.01 5.61 5.35
C LEU A 56 -1.41 6.19 5.43
N ARG A 57 -1.74 6.82 6.55
CA ARG A 57 -3.03 7.48 6.69
C ARG A 57 -3.20 8.61 5.68
N SER A 58 -2.14 9.35 5.40
CA SER A 58 -2.18 10.44 4.42
C SER A 58 -2.42 9.93 3.01
N ILE A 59 -1.79 8.81 2.65
CA ILE A 59 -1.96 8.22 1.33
C ILE A 59 -3.43 7.86 1.08
N PHE A 60 -4.12 7.35 2.10
CA PHE A 60 -5.50 6.91 1.96
C PHE A 60 -6.51 7.93 2.47
N ASP A 61 -6.08 9.16 2.67
CA ASP A 61 -7.00 10.26 2.97
C ASP A 61 -7.87 10.51 1.75
N PRO A 62 -9.18 10.72 1.91
CA PRO A 62 -10.07 10.94 0.76
C PRO A 62 -9.68 12.10 -0.14
N HIS A 63 -8.88 13.03 0.36
CA HIS A 63 -8.41 14.18 -0.43
C HIS A 63 -7.09 13.91 -1.13
N SER A 64 -6.48 12.76 -0.89
CA SER A 64 -5.21 12.40 -1.52
C SER A 64 -5.46 11.88 -2.93
N PRO A 65 -4.59 12.22 -3.90
CA PRO A 65 -4.79 11.76 -5.28
C PRO A 65 -4.69 10.26 -5.44
N GLY A 66 -4.04 9.57 -4.53
CA GLY A 66 -3.87 8.12 -4.63
C GLY A 66 -4.79 7.31 -3.74
N HIS A 67 -5.79 7.93 -3.12
CA HIS A 67 -6.58 7.27 -2.09
C HIS A 67 -7.41 6.10 -2.61
N ASP A 68 -7.78 6.10 -3.86
CA ASP A 68 -8.63 5.05 -4.45
C ASP A 68 -7.83 4.00 -5.23
N GLY A 69 -6.52 4.06 -5.18
CA GLY A 69 -5.68 3.06 -5.80
C GLY A 69 -4.93 2.24 -4.76
N ALA A 70 -3.98 1.46 -5.22
CA ALA A 70 -3.20 0.59 -4.34
C ALA A 70 -1.86 1.23 -3.98
N LEU A 71 -1.42 0.96 -2.77
CA LEU A 71 -0.07 1.30 -2.33
C LEU A 71 0.79 0.07 -2.52
N ILE A 72 1.95 0.24 -3.12
CA ILE A 72 2.88 -0.85 -3.35
C ILE A 72 4.00 -0.76 -2.32
N VAL A 73 4.26 -1.89 -1.67
CA VAL A 73 5.31 -1.99 -0.65
C VAL A 73 6.34 -3.01 -1.13
N GLU A 74 7.57 -2.57 -1.31
CA GLU A 74 8.65 -3.42 -1.77
C GLU A 74 9.88 -3.18 -0.91
N LYS A 75 10.50 -4.25 -0.46
CA LYS A 75 11.72 -4.19 0.34
C LYS A 75 11.59 -3.26 1.55
N GLY A 76 10.43 -3.31 2.18
CA GLY A 76 10.18 -2.54 3.39
C GLY A 76 9.99 -1.06 3.17
N ARG A 77 9.71 -0.63 1.93
CA ARG A 77 9.49 0.79 1.62
C ARG A 77 8.21 0.94 0.81
N PHE A 78 7.62 2.12 0.91
CA PHE A 78 6.48 2.48 0.06
C PHE A 78 7.05 2.97 -1.27
N THR A 79 6.76 2.27 -2.35
CA THR A 79 7.41 2.56 -3.63
C THR A 79 6.47 3.14 -4.69
N ARG A 80 5.17 3.00 -4.51
CA ARG A 80 4.22 3.55 -5.47
C ARG A 80 2.86 3.67 -4.81
N LEU A 81 2.13 4.72 -5.16
CA LEU A 81 0.78 4.89 -4.63
C LEU A 81 -0.21 5.17 -5.76
N GLY A 82 -1.48 4.95 -5.51
CA GLY A 82 -2.53 5.21 -6.50
C GLY A 82 -2.45 4.31 -7.71
N VAL A 83 -1.91 3.11 -7.54
CA VAL A 83 -1.70 2.19 -8.65
C VAL A 83 -3.00 1.47 -8.98
N ARG A 84 -3.27 1.27 -10.25
CA ARG A 84 -4.44 0.52 -10.69
C ARG A 84 -4.06 -0.90 -10.98
N LEU A 85 -4.82 -1.81 -10.41
CA LEU A 85 -4.64 -3.23 -10.63
C LEU A 85 -5.58 -3.69 -11.74
N PRO A 86 -5.18 -4.67 -12.54
CA PRO A 86 -6.06 -5.16 -13.58
C PRO A 86 -7.28 -5.84 -12.97
N VAL A 87 -8.43 -5.58 -13.56
CA VAL A 87 -9.66 -6.24 -13.15
C VAL A 87 -9.88 -7.39 -14.12
N ARG A 88 -9.89 -8.59 -13.60
CA ARG A 88 -10.18 -9.75 -14.42
C ARG A 88 -11.63 -10.12 -14.29
N SER A 89 -12.25 -10.24 -15.43
CA SER A 89 -13.60 -10.78 -15.46
C SER A 89 -13.51 -12.29 -15.32
N MET A 90 -14.28 -12.82 -14.44
CA MET A 90 -14.34 -14.27 -14.22
C MET A 90 -15.43 -14.92 -15.04
N GLY A 91 -16.01 -14.19 -15.89
CA GLY A 91 -17.10 -14.68 -16.74
C GLY A 91 -16.67 -15.70 -17.77
#